data_a09ad32c1cd1fca90f785d539ef3c808
#
_entry.id   a09ad32c1cd1fca90f785d539ef3c808
#
_cell.length_a   1.000
_cell.length_b   1.000
_cell.length_c   1.000
_cell.angle_alpha   90.00
_cell.angle_beta   90.00
_cell.angle_gamma   90.00
#
_symmetry.space_group_name_H-M   'P 1'
#
loop_
_entity.id
_entity.type
_entity.pdbx_description
1 polymer ?
#
loop_
_entity_poly.entity_id
_entity_poly.type
_entity_poly.pdbx_seq_one_letter_code
_entity_poly.pdbx_strand_id
1 'polypeptide(L)'
;MQSDKIGLIRRGQIGFSGMIGLLLITLAFPLYAKVLQSHGKVKVREYERVFTTYPYSDPDPVPAMSRIYPYFRYDGYTDKPIKKKWKIVELSNKYIKVLITPQIGGKIWTAIEKSTGRPFIYFNGVVKFRDISERGPWTSGGIEPNFGIFGHTPDCFTPVDYRIKKHADGSISCIIGALDLLTRSTWRIDIRLRPGDAYFTTHTIWQNGSGMEEPYYSWMNAAEKA
;
A
#
# COMPACT_ATOMS: atom_id res chain seq x y z
N MET A 1 -57.50 -14.66 -38.96
CA MET A 1 -58.85 -14.46 -38.43
C MET A 1 -58.76 -13.41 -37.37
N GLN A 2 -59.19 -12.24 -37.75
CA GLN A 2 -59.98 -11.23 -37.06
C GLN A 2 -59.32 -10.63 -35.81
N SER A 3 -59.38 -9.39 -35.57
CA SER A 3 -59.73 -8.11 -36.28
C SER A 3 -59.64 -7.00 -35.23
N ASP A 4 -59.14 -5.90 -35.67
CA ASP A 4 -59.37 -4.51 -35.25
C ASP A 4 -60.15 -4.16 -33.98
N LYS A 5 -59.66 -3.18 -33.22
CA LYS A 5 -60.43 -1.93 -33.04
C LYS A 5 -59.55 -0.78 -32.47
N ILE A 6 -59.54 0.28 -33.25
CA ILE A 6 -59.15 1.65 -32.99
C ILE A 6 -60.04 2.29 -31.94
N GLY A 7 -59.44 3.01 -30.99
CA GLY A 7 -60.13 3.87 -30.01
C GLY A 7 -59.46 5.22 -29.87
N LEU A 8 -59.99 6.22 -30.58
CA LEU A 8 -59.67 7.64 -30.47
C LEU A 8 -60.28 8.22 -29.21
N ILE A 9 -59.55 8.89 -28.31
CA ILE A 9 -60.11 9.78 -27.30
C ILE A 9 -59.25 11.03 -27.09
N ARG A 10 -59.82 12.13 -27.51
CA ARG A 10 -59.90 13.53 -27.07
C ARG A 10 -58.75 14.17 -26.29
N ARG A 11 -58.35 15.30 -26.85
CA ARG A 11 -57.62 16.41 -26.21
C ARG A 11 -58.34 16.90 -24.95
N GLY A 12 -57.62 16.93 -23.82
CA GLY A 12 -57.99 17.67 -22.62
C GLY A 12 -56.87 18.70 -22.33
N GLN A 13 -57.28 19.96 -22.29
CA GLN A 13 -56.46 21.09 -21.84
C GLN A 13 -56.17 20.87 -20.35
N ILE A 14 -54.87 20.97 -19.99
CA ILE A 14 -54.44 21.07 -18.60
C ILE A 14 -53.65 22.38 -18.45
N GLY A 15 -54.16 23.18 -17.55
CA GLY A 15 -53.75 24.52 -17.27
C GLY A 15 -52.32 24.66 -16.73
N PHE A 16 -51.81 25.83 -16.96
CA PHE A 16 -50.55 26.37 -16.42
C PHE A 16 -50.64 26.45 -14.89
N SER A 17 -49.96 25.57 -14.17
CA SER A 17 -49.61 25.76 -12.77
C SER A 17 -48.57 24.72 -12.37
N GLY A 18 -47.29 24.97 -12.61
CA GLY A 18 -46.24 24.03 -12.26
C GLY A 18 -44.81 24.52 -12.49
N MET A 19 -44.58 25.84 -12.58
CA MET A 19 -43.29 26.37 -12.96
C MET A 19 -42.50 27.08 -11.82
N ILE A 20 -42.88 26.88 -10.57
CA ILE A 20 -42.18 27.48 -9.40
C ILE A 20 -41.38 26.47 -8.58
N GLY A 21 -41.63 25.16 -8.78
CA GLY A 21 -40.96 24.09 -8.00
C GLY A 21 -39.58 23.66 -8.48
N LEU A 22 -39.20 23.98 -9.72
CA LEU A 22 -37.96 23.42 -10.33
C LEU A 22 -36.72 24.32 -10.19
N LEU A 23 -36.89 25.57 -9.73
CA LEU A 23 -35.78 26.53 -9.65
C LEU A 23 -35.00 26.45 -8.32
N LEU A 24 -35.53 25.78 -7.28
CA LEU A 24 -34.88 25.67 -5.97
C LEU A 24 -33.96 24.46 -5.82
N ILE A 25 -34.06 23.45 -6.70
CA ILE A 25 -33.25 22.24 -6.59
C ILE A 25 -31.88 22.42 -7.30
N THR A 26 -31.78 23.30 -8.27
CA THR A 26 -30.53 23.51 -9.04
C THR A 26 -29.49 24.40 -8.33
N LEU A 27 -29.90 25.15 -7.30
CA LEU A 27 -28.98 26.02 -6.53
C LEU A 27 -28.32 25.31 -5.32
N ALA A 28 -28.90 24.19 -4.87
CA ALA A 28 -28.34 23.44 -3.74
C ALA A 28 -27.18 22.50 -4.15
N PHE A 29 -27.17 22.04 -5.41
CA PHE A 29 -26.14 21.11 -5.90
C PHE A 29 -24.71 21.69 -5.93
N PRO A 30 -24.46 22.94 -6.36
CA PRO A 30 -23.10 23.49 -6.36
C PRO A 30 -22.56 23.79 -4.95
N LEU A 31 -23.43 24.03 -3.96
CA LEU A 31 -23.00 24.25 -2.57
C LEU A 31 -22.57 22.95 -1.90
N TYR A 32 -23.27 21.83 -2.17
CA TYR A 32 -22.91 20.53 -1.61
C TYR A 32 -21.60 19.99 -2.21
N ALA A 33 -21.38 20.19 -3.51
CA ALA A 33 -20.12 19.83 -4.17
C ALA A 33 -18.92 20.67 -3.66
N LYS A 34 -19.16 21.91 -3.21
CA LYS A 34 -18.09 22.79 -2.72
C LYS A 34 -17.70 22.50 -1.27
N VAL A 35 -18.62 21.95 -0.45
CA VAL A 35 -18.33 21.53 0.93
C VAL A 35 -17.49 20.24 0.96
N LEU A 36 -17.59 19.38 -0.07
CA LEU A 36 -16.80 18.14 -0.19
C LEU A 36 -15.36 18.37 -0.70
N GLN A 37 -15.00 19.57 -1.15
CA GLN A 37 -13.69 19.85 -1.76
C GLN A 37 -12.63 20.43 -0.83
N SER A 38 -12.89 20.63 0.47
CA SER A 38 -11.89 21.17 1.40
C SER A 38 -11.07 20.10 2.13
N HIS A 39 -10.93 18.91 1.55
CA HIS A 39 -10.01 17.91 2.08
C HIS A 39 -8.58 18.30 1.72
N GLY A 40 -7.74 18.51 2.74
CA GLY A 40 -6.35 18.94 2.57
C GLY A 40 -5.58 18.04 1.58
N LYS A 41 -4.49 18.56 1.01
CA LYS A 41 -3.67 17.83 0.02
C LYS A 41 -2.87 16.71 0.68
N VAL A 42 -2.68 15.60 -0.02
CA VAL A 42 -1.65 14.62 0.32
C VAL A 42 -0.30 15.18 -0.08
N LYS A 43 0.69 15.00 0.78
CA LYS A 43 2.10 15.35 0.54
C LYS A 43 2.93 14.09 0.50
N VAL A 44 3.95 14.07 -0.34
CA VAL A 44 4.99 13.05 -0.35
C VAL A 44 6.33 13.71 -0.05
N ARG A 45 7.14 13.05 0.77
CA ARG A 45 8.52 13.46 1.06
C ARG A 45 9.41 12.24 0.99
N GLU A 46 10.60 12.42 0.45
CA GLU A 46 11.64 11.41 0.46
C GLU A 46 12.83 11.96 1.23
N TYR A 47 13.32 11.19 2.18
CA TYR A 47 14.47 11.58 3.01
C TYR A 47 15.19 10.36 3.58
N GLU A 48 16.37 10.59 4.12
CA GLU A 48 17.11 9.59 4.88
C GLU A 48 16.88 9.76 6.38
N ARG A 49 16.68 8.65 7.07
CA ARG A 49 16.61 8.61 8.53
C ARG A 49 17.67 7.68 9.07
N VAL A 50 18.39 8.13 10.08
CA VAL A 50 19.39 7.33 10.80
C VAL A 50 18.68 6.44 11.81
N PHE A 51 18.92 5.12 11.72
CA PHE A 51 18.50 4.15 12.73
C PHE A 51 19.72 3.46 13.34
N THR A 52 19.60 3.08 14.60
CA THR A 52 20.42 2.02 15.16
C THR A 52 20.10 0.75 14.41
N THR A 53 21.09 0.17 13.74
CA THR A 53 20.91 -0.98 12.85
C THR A 53 21.79 -2.13 13.31
N TYR A 54 21.20 -3.30 13.47
CA TYR A 54 21.90 -4.57 13.68
C TYR A 54 21.90 -5.29 12.33
N PRO A 55 23.00 -5.17 11.55
CA PRO A 55 23.06 -5.74 10.21
C PRO A 55 23.05 -7.26 10.22
N TYR A 56 22.85 -7.81 9.05
CA TYR A 56 22.99 -9.22 8.77
C TYR A 56 24.15 -9.40 7.78
N SER A 57 24.81 -10.53 7.82
CA SER A 57 25.90 -10.85 6.88
C SER A 57 25.37 -10.98 5.46
N ASP A 58 26.29 -10.87 4.51
CA ASP A 58 25.99 -11.19 3.11
C ASP A 58 25.59 -12.68 2.97
N PRO A 59 24.81 -13.00 1.94
CA PRO A 59 24.47 -14.39 1.64
C PRO A 59 25.73 -15.23 1.37
N ASP A 60 25.63 -16.51 1.67
CA ASP A 60 26.65 -17.48 1.26
C ASP A 60 26.57 -17.64 -0.28
N PRO A 61 27.69 -17.51 -1.00
CA PRO A 61 27.70 -17.71 -2.44
C PRO A 61 27.51 -19.17 -2.86
N VAL A 62 27.66 -20.10 -1.91
CA VAL A 62 27.49 -21.55 -2.15
C VAL A 62 26.10 -22.00 -1.67
N PRO A 63 25.38 -22.78 -2.47
CA PRO A 63 24.09 -23.33 -2.04
C PRO A 63 24.21 -24.07 -0.71
N ALA A 64 23.35 -23.73 0.23
CA ALA A 64 23.27 -24.37 1.54
C ALA A 64 22.02 -25.22 1.65
N MET A 65 22.15 -26.40 2.23
CA MET A 65 21.02 -27.30 2.49
C MET A 65 19.97 -26.62 3.37
N SER A 66 18.70 -26.83 3.10
CA SER A 66 17.56 -26.24 3.79
C SER A 66 17.51 -24.70 3.70
N ARG A 67 18.18 -24.11 2.72
CA ARG A 67 18.13 -22.67 2.44
C ARG A 67 17.61 -22.40 1.04
N ILE A 68 16.89 -21.30 0.93
CA ILE A 68 16.38 -20.78 -0.33
C ILE A 68 17.28 -19.64 -0.77
N TYR A 69 17.54 -19.60 -2.09
CA TYR A 69 18.26 -18.46 -2.64
C TYR A 69 17.65 -17.12 -2.16
N PRO A 70 18.46 -16.17 -1.69
CA PRO A 70 19.93 -16.08 -1.69
C PRO A 70 20.64 -16.64 -0.43
N TYR A 71 20.56 -17.83 -0.06
CA TYR A 71 21.28 -18.67 0.91
C TYR A 71 21.86 -17.96 2.15
N PHE A 72 21.03 -17.22 2.88
CA PHE A 72 21.49 -16.56 4.10
C PHE A 72 21.88 -17.56 5.19
N ARG A 73 22.90 -17.22 5.96
CA ARG A 73 23.37 -18.05 7.06
C ARG A 73 22.44 -17.93 8.28
N TYR A 74 22.26 -18.99 9.06
CA TYR A 74 21.50 -18.95 10.31
C TYR A 74 22.11 -18.03 11.35
N ASP A 75 23.44 -17.97 11.40
CA ASP A 75 24.24 -17.19 12.34
C ASP A 75 24.71 -15.83 11.75
N GLY A 76 24.15 -15.41 10.63
CA GLY A 76 24.53 -14.18 9.94
C GLY A 76 24.17 -12.87 10.67
N TYR A 77 23.46 -12.94 11.78
CA TYR A 77 23.10 -11.78 12.59
C TYR A 77 24.27 -11.30 13.47
N THR A 78 24.15 -10.09 13.97
CA THR A 78 25.13 -9.51 14.90
C THR A 78 24.44 -8.78 16.05
N ASP A 79 25.09 -8.77 17.21
CA ASP A 79 24.71 -7.96 18.37
C ASP A 79 25.43 -6.61 18.43
N LYS A 80 26.27 -6.32 17.46
CA LYS A 80 27.03 -5.05 17.34
C LYS A 80 26.25 -4.08 16.46
N PRO A 81 25.60 -3.05 17.05
CA PRO A 81 24.84 -2.08 16.27
C PRO A 81 25.73 -1.06 15.60
N ILE A 82 25.28 -0.58 14.45
CA ILE A 82 25.85 0.56 13.76
C ILE A 82 24.80 1.65 13.55
N LYS A 83 25.21 2.88 13.26
CA LYS A 83 24.33 3.93 12.77
C LYS A 83 24.27 3.86 11.25
N LYS A 84 23.09 3.54 10.70
CA LYS A 84 22.89 3.44 9.26
C LYS A 84 21.74 4.33 8.82
N LYS A 85 21.90 5.00 7.69
CA LYS A 85 20.86 5.77 7.03
C LYS A 85 20.00 4.85 6.18
N TRP A 86 18.69 5.03 6.30
CA TRP A 86 17.71 4.31 5.51
C TRP A 86 16.79 5.30 4.82
N LYS A 87 16.49 5.05 3.55
CA LYS A 87 15.55 5.86 2.79
C LYS A 87 14.14 5.66 3.31
N ILE A 88 13.43 6.77 3.51
CA ILE A 88 12.02 6.83 3.89
C ILE A 88 11.26 7.54 2.78
N VAL A 89 10.15 6.93 2.35
CA VAL A 89 9.09 7.58 1.60
C VAL A 89 7.94 7.84 2.57
N GLU A 90 7.63 9.09 2.81
CA GLU A 90 6.55 9.54 3.69
C GLU A 90 5.37 10.01 2.85
N LEU A 91 4.21 9.38 3.00
CA LEU A 91 2.92 9.90 2.54
C LEU A 91 2.20 10.54 3.72
N SER A 92 1.67 11.75 3.56
CA SER A 92 1.03 12.48 4.67
C SER A 92 -0.14 13.32 4.18
N ASN A 93 -1.25 13.27 4.92
CA ASN A 93 -2.39 14.17 4.75
C ASN A 93 -2.70 14.92 6.06
N LYS A 94 -3.92 15.44 6.22
CA LYS A 94 -4.35 16.12 7.44
C LYS A 94 -4.34 15.19 8.66
N TYR A 95 -4.65 13.91 8.48
CA TYR A 95 -4.98 12.97 9.56
C TYR A 95 -3.82 12.05 9.93
N ILE A 96 -3.15 11.49 8.95
CA ILE A 96 -2.13 10.48 9.16
C ILE A 96 -0.85 10.75 8.36
N LYS A 97 0.22 10.09 8.77
CA LYS A 97 1.41 9.90 7.95
C LYS A 97 1.81 8.43 7.92
N VAL A 98 2.26 7.97 6.78
CA VAL A 98 2.69 6.60 6.50
C VAL A 98 4.14 6.65 6.07
N LEU A 99 5.00 5.90 6.74
CA LEU A 99 6.43 5.79 6.42
C LEU A 99 6.70 4.45 5.74
N ILE A 100 7.31 4.49 4.58
CA ILE A 100 7.63 3.32 3.77
C ILE A 100 9.14 3.25 3.60
N THR A 101 9.71 2.03 3.70
CA THR A 101 11.15 1.77 3.60
C THR A 101 11.46 0.91 2.37
N PRO A 102 11.68 1.50 1.18
CA PRO A 102 11.97 0.72 -0.03
C PRO A 102 13.21 -0.16 0.09
N GLN A 103 14.19 0.24 0.89
CA GLN A 103 15.45 -0.50 1.09
C GLN A 103 15.29 -1.73 2.02
N ILE A 104 14.12 -1.91 2.63
CA ILE A 104 13.82 -3.04 3.53
C ILE A 104 12.51 -3.68 3.03
N GLY A 105 12.57 -4.34 1.87
CA GLY A 105 11.46 -5.06 1.28
C GLY A 105 10.22 -4.22 0.95
N GLY A 106 10.34 -2.89 0.88
CA GLY A 106 9.18 -2.02 0.69
C GLY A 106 8.24 -1.94 1.89
N LYS A 107 8.70 -2.36 3.06
CA LYS A 107 7.94 -2.41 4.30
C LYS A 107 7.29 -1.07 4.65
N ILE A 108 6.01 -1.06 5.02
CA ILE A 108 5.40 0.07 5.69
C ILE A 108 5.93 0.07 7.12
N TRP A 109 6.90 0.95 7.40
CA TRP A 109 7.63 0.96 8.66
C TRP A 109 6.75 1.36 9.85
N THR A 110 5.83 2.29 9.60
CA THR A 110 4.83 2.72 10.57
C THR A 110 3.75 3.57 9.90
N ALA A 111 2.61 3.70 10.58
CA ALA A 111 1.62 4.71 10.28
C ALA A 111 1.22 5.42 11.59
N ILE A 112 1.15 6.75 11.54
CA ILE A 112 1.02 7.61 12.71
C ILE A 112 -0.23 8.48 12.56
N GLU A 113 -1.07 8.48 13.58
CA GLU A 113 -2.16 9.44 13.72
C GLU A 113 -1.63 10.80 14.12
N LYS A 114 -1.94 11.84 13.37
CA LYS A 114 -1.34 13.17 13.59
C LYS A 114 -1.96 13.95 14.75
N SER A 115 -3.20 13.66 15.11
CA SER A 115 -3.89 14.32 16.23
C SER A 115 -3.26 13.96 17.58
N THR A 116 -2.84 12.71 17.74
CA THR A 116 -2.23 12.19 18.95
C THR A 116 -0.71 12.06 18.88
N GLY A 117 -0.16 12.03 17.66
CA GLY A 117 1.24 11.71 17.41
C GLY A 117 1.58 10.23 17.64
N ARG A 118 0.58 9.39 17.89
CA ARG A 118 0.78 7.97 18.21
C ARG A 118 0.79 7.09 16.96
N PRO A 119 1.69 6.11 16.87
CA PRO A 119 1.64 5.12 15.80
C PRO A 119 0.48 4.14 16.07
N PHE A 120 -0.35 3.89 15.05
CA PHE A 120 -1.33 2.81 15.04
C PHE A 120 -0.79 1.58 14.29
N ILE A 121 0.25 1.73 13.48
CA ILE A 121 1.11 0.63 13.05
C ILE A 121 2.40 0.73 13.83
N TYR A 122 2.77 -0.33 14.53
CA TYR A 122 3.89 -0.35 15.46
C TYR A 122 5.18 0.16 14.81
N PHE A 123 5.76 1.19 15.43
CA PHE A 123 7.04 1.76 15.04
C PHE A 123 8.19 1.06 15.74
N ASN A 124 9.02 0.36 14.98
CA ASN A 124 10.26 -0.16 15.52
C ASN A 124 11.35 0.93 15.49
N GLY A 125 11.84 1.31 16.66
CA GLY A 125 12.89 2.34 16.80
C GLY A 125 14.28 1.91 16.31
N VAL A 126 14.46 0.62 16.02
CA VAL A 126 15.70 0.02 15.54
C VAL A 126 15.45 -0.83 14.32
N VAL A 127 16.44 -0.95 13.44
CA VAL A 127 16.45 -1.91 12.35
C VAL A 127 17.29 -3.10 12.80
N LYS A 128 16.63 -4.17 13.20
CA LYS A 128 17.29 -5.37 13.72
C LYS A 128 16.92 -6.58 12.85
N PHE A 129 17.88 -7.03 12.06
CA PHE A 129 17.69 -8.21 11.23
C PHE A 129 17.98 -9.48 12.03
N ARG A 130 17.08 -10.44 11.90
CA ARG A 130 17.19 -11.77 12.49
C ARG A 130 16.74 -12.80 11.48
N ASP A 131 17.33 -13.97 11.56
CA ASP A 131 16.96 -15.08 10.71
C ASP A 131 15.52 -15.51 10.96
N ILE A 132 14.80 -15.82 9.89
CA ILE A 132 13.47 -16.39 9.94
C ILE A 132 13.42 -17.65 9.10
N SER A 133 13.72 -18.78 9.74
CA SER A 133 13.72 -20.08 9.09
C SER A 133 14.56 -20.08 7.81
N GLU A 134 14.08 -20.69 6.76
CA GLU A 134 14.76 -20.88 5.47
C GLU A 134 14.90 -19.59 4.66
N ARG A 135 14.20 -18.51 5.06
CA ARG A 135 14.11 -17.26 4.31
C ARG A 135 15.23 -16.29 4.53
N GLY A 136 15.99 -16.49 5.61
CA GLY A 136 17.00 -15.53 5.99
C GLY A 136 16.43 -14.34 6.79
N PRO A 137 17.06 -13.16 6.70
CA PRO A 137 16.79 -12.07 7.62
C PRO A 137 15.46 -11.36 7.35
N TRP A 138 14.84 -10.91 8.43
CA TRP A 138 13.68 -10.04 8.43
C TRP A 138 13.74 -9.06 9.61
N THR A 139 12.83 -8.11 9.66
CA THR A 139 12.67 -7.16 10.76
C THR A 139 11.26 -7.21 11.32
N SER A 140 11.11 -7.09 12.65
CA SER A 140 9.79 -6.99 13.29
C SER A 140 9.17 -5.59 13.12
N GLY A 141 7.87 -5.49 13.43
CA GLY A 141 7.11 -4.24 13.37
C GLY A 141 6.65 -3.85 11.97
N GLY A 142 5.86 -2.79 11.87
CA GLY A 142 5.35 -2.31 10.61
C GLY A 142 4.35 -3.24 9.92
N ILE A 143 4.20 -3.08 8.61
CA ILE A 143 3.48 -4.02 7.74
C ILE A 143 4.47 -4.57 6.72
N GLU A 144 4.65 -5.87 6.75
CA GLU A 144 5.52 -6.60 5.85
C GLU A 144 4.70 -7.25 4.74
N PRO A 145 4.92 -6.88 3.47
CA PRO A 145 4.32 -7.58 2.35
C PRO A 145 5.07 -8.88 2.07
N ASN A 146 4.32 -9.96 1.88
CA ASN A 146 4.88 -11.26 1.63
C ASN A 146 4.29 -11.89 0.36
N PHE A 147 5.19 -12.39 -0.47
CA PHE A 147 4.88 -13.06 -1.74
C PHE A 147 5.78 -14.27 -1.94
N GLY A 148 5.33 -15.18 -2.78
CA GLY A 148 6.08 -16.37 -3.13
C GLY A 148 5.54 -17.61 -2.44
N ILE A 149 6.17 -18.76 -2.76
CA ILE A 149 5.62 -20.08 -2.45
C ILE A 149 5.90 -20.58 -1.02
N PHE A 150 6.78 -19.91 -0.31
CA PHE A 150 7.28 -20.45 0.98
C PHE A 150 7.12 -19.48 2.16
N GLY A 151 6.20 -18.61 2.18
CA GLY A 151 6.05 -17.73 3.31
C GLY A 151 6.68 -16.36 3.10
N HIS A 152 7.44 -15.81 4.05
CA HIS A 152 8.05 -14.49 3.92
C HIS A 152 8.83 -14.38 2.60
N THR A 153 8.64 -13.27 1.89
CA THR A 153 9.36 -13.06 0.64
C THR A 153 10.87 -12.94 0.87
N PRO A 154 11.70 -13.50 0.00
CA PRO A 154 13.14 -13.28 0.04
C PRO A 154 13.53 -11.80 -0.01
N ASP A 155 12.66 -10.95 -0.55
CA ASP A 155 12.88 -9.49 -0.65
C ASP A 155 12.63 -8.73 0.66
N CYS A 156 12.13 -9.35 1.72
CA CYS A 156 11.77 -8.64 2.97
C CYS A 156 12.96 -7.94 3.67
N PHE A 157 14.16 -8.27 3.25
CA PHE A 157 15.43 -7.71 3.75
C PHE A 157 16.13 -6.80 2.72
N THR A 158 15.85 -6.95 1.44
CA THR A 158 16.58 -6.32 0.34
C THR A 158 15.85 -5.07 -0.18
N PRO A 159 16.54 -4.18 -0.89
CA PRO A 159 15.88 -3.10 -1.61
C PRO A 159 14.92 -3.63 -2.67
N VAL A 160 13.78 -2.98 -2.78
CA VAL A 160 12.80 -3.19 -3.84
C VAL A 160 12.63 -1.91 -4.66
N ASP A 161 12.13 -2.04 -5.88
CA ASP A 161 11.77 -0.89 -6.69
C ASP A 161 10.58 -0.15 -6.10
N TYR A 162 10.55 1.18 -6.29
CA TYR A 162 9.40 1.97 -5.91
C TYR A 162 9.15 3.12 -6.90
N ARG A 163 7.90 3.55 -6.96
CA ARG A 163 7.45 4.67 -7.79
C ARG A 163 6.40 5.49 -7.04
N ILE A 164 6.55 6.82 -7.13
CA ILE A 164 5.51 7.74 -6.65
C ILE A 164 4.56 8.06 -7.80
N LYS A 165 3.25 7.90 -7.56
CA LYS A 165 2.19 8.27 -8.50
C LYS A 165 1.22 9.24 -7.85
N LYS A 166 1.06 10.41 -8.47
CA LYS A 166 0.04 11.41 -8.12
C LYS A 166 -1.20 11.15 -8.97
N HIS A 167 -2.37 11.13 -8.35
CA HIS A 167 -3.63 10.85 -9.02
C HIS A 167 -4.48 12.12 -9.17
N ALA A 168 -5.40 12.12 -10.14
CA ALA A 168 -6.26 13.27 -10.42
C ALA A 168 -7.19 13.64 -9.26
N ASP A 169 -7.54 12.67 -8.40
CA ASP A 169 -8.34 12.88 -7.18
C ASP A 169 -7.53 13.47 -6.00
N GLY A 170 -6.28 13.86 -6.24
CA GLY A 170 -5.37 14.41 -5.24
C GLY A 170 -4.73 13.39 -4.31
N SER A 171 -5.02 12.10 -4.47
CA SER A 171 -4.34 11.04 -3.74
C SER A 171 -2.92 10.82 -4.28
N ILE A 172 -2.07 10.23 -3.44
CA ILE A 172 -0.71 9.85 -3.81
C ILE A 172 -0.49 8.39 -3.43
N SER A 173 0.13 7.66 -4.33
CA SER A 173 0.59 6.28 -4.12
C SER A 173 2.10 6.23 -4.07
N CYS A 174 2.62 5.39 -3.15
CA CYS A 174 3.93 4.77 -3.26
C CYS A 174 3.72 3.33 -3.73
N ILE A 175 4.12 3.03 -4.94
CA ILE A 175 4.00 1.70 -5.53
C ILE A 175 5.36 1.04 -5.35
N ILE A 176 5.39 -0.04 -4.60
CA ILE A 176 6.59 -0.87 -4.39
C ILE A 176 6.46 -2.18 -5.15
N GLY A 177 7.56 -2.84 -5.44
CA GLY A 177 7.52 -4.16 -6.09
C GLY A 177 8.89 -4.71 -6.44
N ALA A 178 8.92 -5.99 -6.77
CA ALA A 178 10.11 -6.69 -7.21
C ALA A 178 9.76 -7.86 -8.14
N LEU A 179 10.79 -8.44 -8.75
CA LEU A 179 10.74 -9.73 -9.41
C LEU A 179 11.07 -10.80 -8.38
N ASP A 180 10.17 -11.75 -8.15
CA ASP A 180 10.48 -12.97 -7.40
C ASP A 180 11.35 -13.87 -8.26
N LEU A 181 12.58 -14.08 -7.84
CA LEU A 181 13.56 -14.85 -8.61
C LEU A 181 13.26 -16.35 -8.65
N LEU A 182 12.48 -16.86 -7.70
CA LEU A 182 12.12 -18.30 -7.66
C LEU A 182 11.05 -18.62 -8.69
N THR A 183 9.99 -17.83 -8.75
CA THR A 183 8.84 -18.07 -9.64
C THR A 183 8.91 -17.27 -10.94
N ARG A 184 9.84 -16.32 -11.06
CA ARG A 184 9.90 -15.36 -12.18
C ARG A 184 8.65 -14.50 -12.31
N SER A 185 7.86 -14.42 -11.24
CA SER A 185 6.68 -13.58 -11.15
C SER A 185 7.04 -12.22 -10.60
N THR A 186 6.33 -11.20 -11.03
CA THR A 186 6.45 -9.86 -10.45
C THR A 186 5.33 -9.61 -9.45
N TRP A 187 5.64 -8.92 -8.38
CA TRP A 187 4.65 -8.44 -7.44
C TRP A 187 4.74 -6.92 -7.29
N ARG A 188 3.62 -6.29 -7.04
CA ARG A 188 3.51 -4.86 -6.76
C ARG A 188 2.45 -4.60 -5.72
N ILE A 189 2.71 -3.59 -4.89
CA ILE A 189 1.73 -3.07 -3.93
C ILE A 189 1.60 -1.58 -4.14
N ASP A 190 0.40 -1.13 -4.43
CA ASP A 190 0.02 0.28 -4.43
C ASP A 190 -0.41 0.67 -3.01
N ILE A 191 0.45 1.40 -2.31
CA ILE A 191 0.18 1.98 -0.99
C ILE A 191 -0.33 3.38 -1.23
N ARG A 192 -1.64 3.60 -1.05
CA ARG A 192 -2.32 4.84 -1.45
C ARG A 192 -2.92 5.57 -0.27
N LEU A 193 -2.67 6.87 -0.21
CA LEU A 193 -3.28 7.80 0.73
C LEU A 193 -4.13 8.83 -0.02
N ARG A 194 -5.38 9.03 0.44
CA ARG A 194 -6.30 10.04 -0.09
C ARG A 194 -6.35 11.28 0.80
N PRO A 195 -6.72 12.45 0.27
CA PRO A 195 -6.75 13.69 1.04
C PRO A 195 -7.65 13.66 2.28
N GLY A 196 -8.82 13.02 2.16
CA GLY A 196 -9.87 13.02 3.19
C GLY A 196 -9.85 11.83 4.14
N ASP A 197 -8.96 10.84 3.93
CA ASP A 197 -9.01 9.59 4.66
C ASP A 197 -8.08 9.59 5.87
N ALA A 198 -8.56 9.07 7.00
CA ALA A 198 -7.75 8.77 8.18
C ALA A 198 -7.13 7.36 8.13
N TYR A 199 -7.12 6.75 6.96
CA TYR A 199 -6.52 5.45 6.67
C TYR A 199 -5.81 5.50 5.31
N PHE A 200 -4.97 4.51 5.05
CA PHE A 200 -4.39 4.25 3.74
C PHE A 200 -4.89 2.90 3.22
N THR A 201 -4.82 2.70 1.92
CA THR A 201 -5.18 1.43 1.29
C THR A 201 -3.95 0.77 0.67
N THR A 202 -3.95 -0.56 0.63
CA THR A 202 -3.00 -1.35 -0.13
C THR A 202 -3.73 -2.13 -1.20
N HIS A 203 -3.20 -2.12 -2.42
CA HIS A 203 -3.69 -2.94 -3.52
C HIS A 203 -2.53 -3.75 -4.09
N THR A 204 -2.65 -5.06 -3.99
CA THR A 204 -1.62 -6.00 -4.41
C THR A 204 -1.91 -6.52 -5.81
N ILE A 205 -0.88 -6.57 -6.64
CA ILE A 205 -0.91 -7.14 -7.98
C ILE A 205 0.20 -8.17 -8.06
N TRP A 206 -0.17 -9.39 -8.40
CA TRP A 206 0.75 -10.48 -8.75
C TRP A 206 0.63 -10.76 -10.23
N GLN A 207 1.75 -10.84 -10.92
CA GLN A 207 1.79 -11.13 -12.35
C GLN A 207 2.76 -12.28 -12.61
N ASN A 208 2.23 -13.41 -13.04
CA ASN A 208 3.02 -14.50 -13.58
C ASN A 208 3.52 -14.12 -14.98
N GLY A 209 4.83 -13.90 -15.09
CA GLY A 209 5.50 -13.60 -16.36
C GLY A 209 6.14 -14.83 -17.01
N SER A 210 6.05 -16.01 -16.36
CA SER A 210 6.56 -17.25 -16.91
C SER A 210 5.58 -17.86 -17.91
N GLY A 211 6.04 -18.81 -18.71
CA GLY A 211 5.18 -19.61 -19.60
C GLY A 211 4.56 -20.82 -18.90
N MET A 212 4.68 -20.93 -17.57
CA MET A 212 4.23 -22.07 -16.79
C MET A 212 3.22 -21.65 -15.74
N GLU A 213 2.45 -22.58 -15.22
CA GLU A 213 1.63 -22.39 -14.03
C GLU A 213 2.55 -22.31 -12.80
N GLU A 214 2.42 -21.23 -12.04
CA GLU A 214 3.22 -20.96 -10.85
C GLU A 214 2.36 -20.98 -9.60
N PRO A 215 2.83 -21.54 -8.49
CA PRO A 215 2.11 -21.49 -7.23
C PRO A 215 2.03 -20.04 -6.72
N TYR A 216 0.88 -19.70 -6.17
CA TYR A 216 0.59 -18.37 -5.66
C TYR A 216 0.36 -18.42 -4.16
N TYR A 217 1.05 -17.55 -3.42
CA TYR A 217 0.82 -17.34 -2.00
C TYR A 217 1.15 -15.89 -1.62
N SER A 218 0.25 -15.23 -0.91
CA SER A 218 0.43 -13.85 -0.49
C SER A 218 -0.27 -13.58 0.84
N TRP A 219 0.41 -12.84 1.73
CA TRP A 219 -0.19 -12.28 2.94
C TRP A 219 0.55 -11.01 3.37
N MET A 220 0.00 -10.29 4.34
CA MET A 220 0.65 -9.19 5.01
C MET A 220 0.68 -9.42 6.52
N ASN A 221 1.85 -9.30 7.12
CA ASN A 221 1.99 -9.22 8.57
C ASN A 221 1.88 -7.76 8.99
N ALA A 222 0.92 -7.44 9.82
CA ALA A 222 0.76 -6.11 10.40
C ALA A 222 0.97 -6.18 11.91
N ALA A 223 1.84 -5.32 12.43
CA ALA A 223 2.04 -5.18 13.86
C ALA A 223 1.34 -3.91 14.35
N GLU A 224 0.61 -4.04 15.45
CA GLU A 224 0.04 -2.89 16.15
C GLU A 224 0.55 -2.86 17.60
N LYS A 225 0.32 -1.75 18.27
CA LYS A 225 0.61 -1.62 19.68
C LYS A 225 -0.61 -2.06 20.47
N ALA A 226 -0.46 -3.09 21.28
CA ALA A 226 -1.45 -3.49 22.28
C ALA A 226 -1.60 -2.44 23.39
#